data_05926d707369bf464cbeefff41fd46ef
#
_entry.id   05926d707369bf464cbeefff41fd46ef
#
_cell.length_a   1.000
_cell.length_b   1.000
_cell.length_c   1.000
_cell.angle_alpha   90.00
_cell.angle_beta   90.00
_cell.angle_gamma   90.00
#
_symmetry.space_group_name_H-M   'P 1'
#
loop_
_entity.id
_entity.type
_entity.pdbx_description
1 polymer ?
#
loop_
_entity_poly.entity_id
_entity_poly.type
_entity_poly.pdbx_seq_one_letter_code
_entity_poly.pdbx_strand_id
1 'polypeptide(L)'
;MTQRIFTVDFEGECRILGHEQYDVPIIKGELEKNLEKMLSVLESRKTSPSFFILASMAEKYPLLVKRISEKYDIGTHSYNHTLVHTQSVKEFSEDLKKSIDIIEQLTGKKVNKYRSPGFSLSQPEYLEQLLENGIEIDCSQTPTNHFYGQKTTNLKVPHRIELRNGIIKEFPTTTFNFFGKSIGFTGGGYFRLFPYSIIKQTTNKSPYTMAYIHLSDIDSSKTKVEGLPYFVQFRRLAGVKGAEKKLKKWLNDFEFIDVETANKSINWNEQPIIKV
;
A
#
# COMPACT_ATOMS: atom_id res chain seq x y z
N MET A 1 -16.30 6.31 -15.25
CA MET A 1 -15.61 5.02 -15.54
C MET A 1 -15.28 4.34 -14.22
N THR A 2 -15.42 3.02 -14.15
CA THR A 2 -15.00 2.27 -12.94
C THR A 2 -13.48 2.16 -12.92
N GLN A 3 -12.84 2.60 -11.85
CA GLN A 3 -11.39 2.53 -11.70
C GLN A 3 -11.00 1.45 -10.69
N ARG A 4 -10.15 0.53 -11.10
CA ARG A 4 -9.58 -0.50 -10.23
C ARG A 4 -8.07 -0.43 -10.30
N ILE A 5 -7.46 -0.08 -9.19
CA ILE A 5 -6.02 0.14 -9.05
C ILE A 5 -5.43 -0.98 -8.21
N PHE A 6 -4.34 -1.56 -8.69
CA PHE A 6 -3.60 -2.59 -7.97
C PHE A 6 -2.26 -2.06 -7.50
N THR A 7 -1.99 -2.21 -6.22
CA THR A 7 -0.72 -1.80 -5.64
C THR A 7 -0.11 -2.92 -4.83
N VAL A 8 1.21 -2.94 -4.77
CA VAL A 8 2.00 -3.87 -3.98
C VAL A 8 2.92 -3.08 -3.06
N ASP A 9 2.85 -3.36 -1.76
CA ASP A 9 3.78 -2.79 -0.81
C ASP A 9 5.00 -3.72 -0.72
N PHE A 10 6.15 -3.20 -1.21
CA PHE A 10 7.42 -3.91 -1.22
C PHE A 10 8.15 -3.65 0.08
N GLU A 11 7.82 -4.46 1.06
CA GLU A 11 8.38 -4.47 2.39
C GLU A 11 8.72 -5.90 2.84
N GLY A 12 9.66 -6.03 3.75
CA GLY A 12 9.99 -7.32 4.38
C GLY A 12 9.13 -7.56 5.63
N GLU A 13 8.96 -8.82 6.02
CA GLU A 13 8.31 -9.17 7.30
C GLU A 13 9.19 -8.93 8.53
N CYS A 14 10.30 -8.23 8.40
CA CYS A 14 11.26 -8.05 9.47
C CYS A 14 10.75 -7.27 10.69
N ARG A 15 9.59 -6.62 10.59
CA ARG A 15 8.98 -5.89 11.73
C ARG A 15 7.47 -6.07 11.74
N ILE A 16 6.93 -6.34 12.92
CA ILE A 16 5.49 -6.32 13.15
C ILE A 16 5.20 -4.99 13.85
N LEU A 17 4.55 -4.06 13.16
CA LEU A 17 4.22 -2.73 13.69
C LEU A 17 3.56 -2.81 15.07
N GLY A 18 4.09 -2.04 16.03
CA GLY A 18 3.64 -2.06 17.43
C GLY A 18 4.08 -3.30 18.22
N HIS A 19 4.92 -4.15 17.64
CA HIS A 19 5.45 -5.36 18.26
C HIS A 19 6.91 -5.61 17.84
N GLU A 20 7.69 -4.53 17.70
CA GLU A 20 9.08 -4.52 17.23
C GLU A 20 10.04 -5.30 18.14
N GLN A 21 9.63 -5.58 19.37
CA GLN A 21 10.38 -6.41 20.34
C GLN A 21 10.42 -7.91 19.98
N TYR A 22 9.59 -8.34 19.01
CA TYR A 22 9.59 -9.73 18.58
C TYR A 22 10.39 -9.90 17.29
N ASP A 23 11.38 -10.75 17.34
CA ASP A 23 12.16 -11.12 16.16
C ASP A 23 11.32 -12.00 15.23
N VAL A 24 11.00 -11.49 14.06
CA VAL A 24 10.47 -12.30 12.97
C VAL A 24 11.66 -12.97 12.29
N PRO A 25 11.72 -14.31 12.25
CA PRO A 25 12.81 -15.00 11.58
C PRO A 25 12.91 -14.55 10.12
N ILE A 26 14.06 -13.98 9.74
CA ILE A 26 14.36 -13.63 8.35
C ILE A 26 14.80 -14.92 7.66
N ILE A 27 13.91 -15.49 6.87
CA ILE A 27 14.23 -16.65 6.04
C ILE A 27 14.98 -16.14 4.79
N LYS A 28 16.23 -16.56 4.63
CA LYS A 28 17.04 -16.18 3.47
C LYS A 28 16.34 -16.57 2.17
N GLY A 29 16.18 -15.60 1.26
CA GLY A 29 15.52 -15.83 -0.03
C GLY A 29 13.99 -15.82 0.02
N GLU A 30 13.37 -15.56 1.17
CA GLU A 30 11.91 -15.51 1.30
C GLU A 30 11.30 -14.34 0.52
N LEU A 31 11.91 -13.16 0.62
CA LEU A 31 11.43 -11.97 -0.08
C LEU A 31 11.50 -12.17 -1.61
N GLU A 32 12.63 -12.68 -2.10
CA GLU A 32 12.84 -13.00 -3.51
C GLU A 32 11.79 -14.00 -4.01
N LYS A 33 11.60 -15.09 -3.27
CA LYS A 33 10.60 -16.11 -3.59
C LYS A 33 9.18 -15.54 -3.64
N ASN A 34 8.81 -14.70 -2.69
CA ASN A 34 7.49 -14.09 -2.63
C ASN A 34 7.31 -13.03 -3.74
N LEU A 35 8.38 -12.30 -4.10
CA LEU A 35 8.38 -11.42 -5.26
C LEU A 35 8.17 -12.21 -6.55
N GLU A 36 8.95 -13.27 -6.79
CA GLU A 36 8.79 -14.11 -7.99
C GLU A 36 7.37 -14.66 -8.11
N LYS A 37 6.79 -15.13 -7.00
CA LYS A 37 5.41 -15.58 -6.95
C LYS A 37 4.44 -14.46 -7.33
N MET A 38 4.61 -13.25 -6.77
CA MET A 38 3.78 -12.08 -7.11
C MET A 38 3.91 -11.73 -8.58
N LEU A 39 5.14 -11.61 -9.10
CA LEU A 39 5.39 -11.28 -10.51
C LEU A 39 4.76 -12.32 -11.45
N SER A 40 4.88 -13.61 -11.15
CA SER A 40 4.23 -14.68 -11.91
C SER A 40 2.70 -14.53 -11.94
N VAL A 41 2.10 -14.15 -10.80
CA VAL A 41 0.64 -13.89 -10.73
C VAL A 41 0.26 -12.70 -11.62
N LEU A 42 0.99 -11.59 -11.52
CA LEU A 42 0.73 -10.36 -12.27
C LEU A 42 0.88 -10.57 -13.78
N GLU A 43 1.97 -11.21 -14.22
CA GLU A 43 2.26 -11.49 -15.62
C GLU A 43 1.21 -12.41 -16.24
N SER A 44 0.81 -13.45 -15.52
CA SER A 44 -0.22 -14.39 -16.00
C SER A 44 -1.59 -13.71 -16.22
N ARG A 45 -1.81 -12.51 -15.65
CA ARG A 45 -3.05 -11.74 -15.72
C ARG A 45 -2.90 -10.41 -16.45
N LYS A 46 -1.72 -10.12 -17.00
CA LYS A 46 -1.40 -8.85 -17.67
C LYS A 46 -1.74 -7.62 -16.81
N THR A 47 -1.61 -7.77 -15.50
CA THR A 47 -1.87 -6.69 -14.53
C THR A 47 -0.58 -5.91 -14.29
N SER A 48 -0.65 -4.60 -14.39
CA SER A 48 0.46 -3.70 -14.07
C SER A 48 0.13 -2.94 -12.78
N PRO A 49 0.80 -3.26 -11.65
CA PRO A 49 0.61 -2.55 -10.39
C PRO A 49 1.55 -1.35 -10.25
N SER A 50 1.25 -0.48 -9.26
CA SER A 50 2.29 0.36 -8.66
C SER A 50 2.91 -0.35 -7.46
N PHE A 51 4.24 -0.30 -7.34
CA PHE A 51 4.96 -0.78 -6.18
C PHE A 51 5.33 0.38 -5.26
N PHE A 52 4.88 0.33 -4.00
CA PHE A 52 5.35 1.24 -2.96
C PHE A 52 6.53 0.60 -2.25
N ILE A 53 7.71 1.21 -2.40
CA ILE A 53 8.98 0.61 -2.03
C ILE A 53 9.46 1.19 -0.71
N LEU A 54 9.69 0.33 0.27
CA LEU A 54 10.39 0.69 1.50
C LEU A 54 11.89 0.87 1.17
N ALA A 55 12.44 2.06 1.39
CA ALA A 55 13.78 2.38 0.90
C ALA A 55 14.90 1.59 1.61
N SER A 56 14.74 1.21 2.86
CA SER A 56 15.66 0.28 3.54
C SER A 56 15.71 -1.10 2.89
N MET A 57 14.61 -1.52 2.23
CA MET A 57 14.59 -2.74 1.44
C MET A 57 15.22 -2.53 0.07
N ALA A 58 15.16 -1.31 -0.49
CA ALA A 58 15.86 -0.97 -1.71
C ALA A 58 17.39 -1.03 -1.53
N GLU A 59 17.90 -0.55 -0.40
CA GLU A 59 19.32 -0.69 -0.05
C GLU A 59 19.73 -2.15 0.10
N LYS A 60 18.88 -2.96 0.74
CA LYS A 60 19.18 -4.37 1.02
C LYS A 60 19.05 -5.26 -0.21
N TYR A 61 18.12 -4.94 -1.12
CA TYR A 61 17.78 -5.73 -2.31
C TYR A 61 17.77 -4.89 -3.60
N PRO A 62 18.89 -4.20 -3.93
CA PRO A 62 18.91 -3.23 -5.03
C PRO A 62 18.55 -3.83 -6.38
N LEU A 63 18.97 -5.07 -6.66
CA LEU A 63 18.70 -5.73 -7.93
C LEU A 63 17.20 -6.05 -8.10
N LEU A 64 16.49 -6.38 -7.03
CA LEU A 64 15.05 -6.63 -7.08
C LEU A 64 14.29 -5.34 -7.37
N VAL A 65 14.68 -4.23 -6.72
CA VAL A 65 14.03 -2.93 -6.93
C VAL A 65 14.30 -2.40 -8.34
N LYS A 66 15.52 -2.53 -8.88
CA LYS A 66 15.80 -2.20 -10.28
C LYS A 66 14.89 -2.97 -11.23
N ARG A 67 14.81 -4.30 -11.07
CA ARG A 67 13.94 -5.16 -11.88
C ARG A 67 12.46 -4.77 -11.80
N ILE A 68 11.97 -4.44 -10.61
CA ILE A 68 10.60 -3.93 -10.43
C ILE A 68 10.43 -2.64 -11.22
N SER A 69 11.34 -1.70 -11.03
CA SER A 69 11.24 -0.37 -11.64
C SER A 69 11.32 -0.36 -13.16
N GLU A 70 12.00 -1.33 -13.78
CA GLU A 70 12.07 -1.44 -15.24
C GLU A 70 10.71 -1.67 -15.88
N LYS A 71 9.81 -2.37 -15.18
CA LYS A 71 8.54 -2.83 -15.75
C LYS A 71 7.31 -2.16 -15.17
N TYR A 72 7.37 -1.74 -13.89
CA TYR A 72 6.22 -1.28 -13.14
C TYR A 72 6.36 0.16 -12.69
N ASP A 73 5.22 0.79 -12.38
CA ASP A 73 5.13 2.07 -11.71
C ASP A 73 5.61 1.94 -10.27
N ILE A 74 6.33 2.97 -9.76
CA ILE A 74 6.91 2.96 -8.42
C ILE A 74 6.53 4.20 -7.63
N GLY A 75 6.43 4.04 -6.32
CA GLY A 75 6.32 5.08 -5.31
C GLY A 75 7.14 4.73 -4.09
N THR A 76 7.21 5.61 -3.12
CA THR A 76 7.91 5.36 -1.85
C THR A 76 6.95 4.95 -0.73
N HIS A 77 7.45 4.08 0.17
CA HIS A 77 6.78 3.62 1.39
C HIS A 77 7.57 4.01 2.64
N SER A 78 8.18 5.22 2.64
CA SER A 78 9.13 5.67 3.67
C SER A 78 10.47 4.92 3.65
N TYR A 79 11.37 5.27 4.58
CA TYR A 79 12.67 4.61 4.68
C TYR A 79 12.63 3.37 5.58
N ASN A 80 12.15 3.51 6.83
CA ASN A 80 12.21 2.46 7.87
C ASN A 80 10.87 1.88 8.30
N HIS A 81 9.78 2.17 7.59
CA HIS A 81 8.43 1.73 7.96
C HIS A 81 7.95 2.26 9.32
N THR A 82 8.44 3.44 9.73
CA THR A 82 8.02 4.10 10.97
C THR A 82 6.65 4.74 10.79
N LEU A 83 5.74 4.57 11.75
CA LEU A 83 4.42 5.19 11.70
C LEU A 83 4.56 6.72 11.72
N VAL A 84 3.89 7.42 10.79
CA VAL A 84 4.05 8.87 10.61
C VAL A 84 3.71 9.66 11.88
N HIS A 85 2.59 9.32 12.53
CA HIS A 85 2.15 10.01 13.75
C HIS A 85 3.07 9.82 14.97
N THR A 86 4.08 8.96 14.89
CA THR A 86 5.09 8.77 15.97
C THR A 86 6.36 9.57 15.71
N GLN A 87 6.44 10.29 14.60
CA GLN A 87 7.57 11.13 14.21
C GLN A 87 7.20 12.61 14.38
N SER A 88 8.17 13.46 14.64
CA SER A 88 8.01 14.89 14.39
C SER A 88 7.96 15.18 12.89
N VAL A 89 7.41 16.33 12.50
CA VAL A 89 7.34 16.74 11.08
C VAL A 89 8.73 16.75 10.44
N LYS A 90 9.75 17.19 11.20
CA LYS A 90 11.14 17.21 10.73
C LYS A 90 11.68 15.80 10.47
N GLU A 91 11.52 14.88 11.43
CA GLU A 91 11.96 13.49 11.27
C GLU A 91 11.27 12.80 10.10
N PHE A 92 9.97 13.05 9.92
CA PHE A 92 9.23 12.54 8.77
C PHE A 92 9.78 13.10 7.45
N SER A 93 10.05 14.42 7.38
CA SER A 93 10.61 15.04 6.17
C SER A 93 11.99 14.48 5.82
N GLU A 94 12.84 14.24 6.82
CA GLU A 94 14.17 13.64 6.63
C GLU A 94 14.07 12.19 6.17
N ASP A 95 13.18 11.36 6.77
CA ASP A 95 12.90 9.99 6.36
C ASP A 95 12.39 9.93 4.92
N LEU A 96 11.41 10.78 4.58
CA LEU A 96 10.82 10.86 3.26
C LEU A 96 11.86 11.23 2.20
N LYS A 97 12.63 12.30 2.43
CA LYS A 97 13.69 12.75 1.52
C LYS A 97 14.72 11.65 1.29
N LYS A 98 15.21 11.05 2.38
CA LYS A 98 16.16 9.93 2.29
C LYS A 98 15.59 8.77 1.46
N SER A 99 14.32 8.46 1.65
CA SER A 99 13.65 7.39 0.91
C SER A 99 13.57 7.70 -0.58
N ILE A 100 13.19 8.91 -0.95
CA ILE A 100 13.12 9.36 -2.35
C ILE A 100 14.51 9.29 -2.99
N ASP A 101 15.51 9.89 -2.35
CA ASP A 101 16.89 9.95 -2.86
C ASP A 101 17.44 8.55 -3.17
N ILE A 102 17.25 7.59 -2.26
CA ILE A 102 17.71 6.21 -2.44
C ILE A 102 17.02 5.54 -3.65
N ILE A 103 15.69 5.65 -3.72
CA ILE A 103 14.94 4.98 -4.79
C ILE A 103 15.25 5.62 -6.15
N GLU A 104 15.32 6.96 -6.22
CA GLU A 104 15.66 7.68 -7.46
C GLU A 104 17.08 7.38 -7.93
N GLN A 105 18.07 7.41 -7.03
CA GLN A 105 19.48 7.05 -7.37
C GLN A 105 19.59 5.62 -7.88
N LEU A 106 18.85 4.69 -7.26
CA LEU A 106 18.89 3.30 -7.63
C LEU A 106 18.23 3.00 -8.98
N THR A 107 17.10 3.66 -9.25
CA THR A 107 16.23 3.32 -10.39
C THR A 107 16.35 4.26 -11.58
N GLY A 108 16.88 5.47 -11.36
CA GLY A 108 16.88 6.55 -12.36
C GLY A 108 15.48 7.12 -12.66
N LYS A 109 14.47 6.78 -11.87
CA LYS A 109 13.08 7.23 -12.05
C LYS A 109 12.68 8.22 -10.97
N LYS A 110 11.94 9.26 -11.35
CA LYS A 110 11.36 10.21 -10.40
C LYS A 110 10.31 9.50 -9.53
N VAL A 111 10.37 9.74 -8.22
CA VAL A 111 9.41 9.25 -7.22
C VAL A 111 8.48 10.41 -6.82
N ASN A 112 7.24 10.36 -7.29
CA ASN A 112 6.23 11.38 -7.00
C ASN A 112 4.97 10.81 -6.33
N LYS A 113 5.04 9.58 -5.83
CA LYS A 113 3.95 8.87 -5.18
C LYS A 113 4.38 8.37 -3.81
N TYR A 114 3.49 8.51 -2.84
CA TYR A 114 3.73 8.10 -1.47
C TYR A 114 2.61 7.20 -0.93
N ARG A 115 2.99 6.27 -0.06
CA ARG A 115 2.08 5.56 0.84
C ARG A 115 2.69 5.49 2.23
N SER A 116 1.95 5.93 3.24
CA SER A 116 2.43 5.88 4.61
C SER A 116 2.39 4.47 5.19
N PRO A 117 3.40 4.06 5.96
CA PRO A 117 3.36 2.86 6.77
C PRO A 117 2.11 2.81 7.65
N GLY A 118 1.39 1.68 7.59
CA GLY A 118 0.20 1.46 8.40
C GLY A 118 -0.96 2.44 8.14
N PHE A 119 -0.97 3.19 7.03
CA PHE A 119 -1.95 4.26 6.75
C PHE A 119 -2.01 5.29 7.88
N SER A 120 -0.87 5.66 8.42
CA SER A 120 -0.72 6.47 9.64
C SER A 120 -0.61 7.98 9.40
N LEU A 121 -0.71 8.42 8.15
CA LEU A 121 -0.66 9.83 7.76
C LEU A 121 -2.03 10.48 7.98
N SER A 122 -2.12 11.48 8.86
CA SER A 122 -3.42 12.02 9.28
C SER A 122 -3.48 13.54 9.43
N GLN A 123 -2.35 14.24 9.47
CA GLN A 123 -2.30 15.68 9.76
C GLN A 123 -1.79 16.46 8.56
N PRO A 124 -2.32 17.70 8.34
CA PRO A 124 -1.96 18.54 7.18
C PRO A 124 -0.46 18.83 7.06
N GLU A 125 0.22 19.01 8.19
CA GLU A 125 1.65 19.34 8.23
C GLU A 125 2.51 18.26 7.56
N TYR A 126 2.13 17.00 7.67
CA TYR A 126 2.83 15.90 6.99
C TYR A 126 2.51 15.85 5.50
N LEU A 127 1.28 16.20 5.10
CA LEU A 127 0.90 16.30 3.69
C LEU A 127 1.67 17.45 2.99
N GLU A 128 1.89 18.59 3.70
CA GLU A 128 2.71 19.67 3.19
C GLU A 128 4.15 19.24 2.93
N GLN A 129 4.71 18.38 3.80
CA GLN A 129 6.04 17.80 3.59
C GLN A 129 6.10 16.86 2.38
N LEU A 130 5.00 16.18 2.03
CA LEU A 130 4.94 15.41 0.80
C LEU A 130 5.16 16.33 -0.42
N LEU A 131 4.41 17.44 -0.52
CA LEU A 131 4.55 18.41 -1.60
C LEU A 131 5.94 19.04 -1.65
N GLU A 132 6.50 19.45 -0.50
CA GLU A 132 7.83 20.05 -0.40
C GLU A 132 8.94 19.11 -0.92
N ASN A 133 8.74 17.80 -0.79
CA ASN A 133 9.65 16.78 -1.29
C ASN A 133 9.28 16.24 -2.68
N GLY A 134 8.36 16.91 -3.41
CA GLY A 134 8.04 16.56 -4.80
C GLY A 134 7.04 15.41 -4.97
N ILE A 135 6.38 14.98 -3.90
CA ILE A 135 5.27 14.02 -3.98
C ILE A 135 4.00 14.74 -4.42
N GLU A 136 3.40 14.28 -5.49
CA GLU A 136 2.17 14.83 -6.07
C GLU A 136 0.93 13.97 -5.77
N ILE A 137 1.16 12.69 -5.47
CA ILE A 137 0.12 11.67 -5.27
C ILE A 137 0.34 10.98 -3.93
N ASP A 138 -0.67 11.03 -3.08
CA ASP A 138 -0.74 10.24 -1.86
C ASP A 138 -1.72 9.06 -2.00
N CYS A 139 -1.40 7.94 -1.36
CA CYS A 139 -2.23 6.74 -1.32
C CYS A 139 -2.39 6.25 0.13
N SER A 140 -2.41 7.18 1.09
CA SER A 140 -2.34 6.88 2.52
C SER A 140 -3.66 7.06 3.25
N GLN A 141 -4.64 7.79 2.69
CA GLN A 141 -5.87 8.04 3.43
C GLN A 141 -6.80 6.83 3.45
N THR A 142 -7.51 6.70 4.55
CA THR A 142 -8.48 5.61 4.74
C THR A 142 -9.81 6.15 5.27
N PRO A 143 -10.96 5.76 4.65
CA PRO A 143 -12.28 6.15 5.12
C PRO A 143 -12.80 5.27 6.27
N THR A 144 -11.92 4.54 6.94
CA THR A 144 -12.23 3.73 8.13
C THR A 144 -11.08 3.77 9.12
N ASN A 145 -11.35 3.45 10.39
CA ASN A 145 -10.26 3.24 11.33
C ASN A 145 -9.44 2.02 10.89
N HIS A 146 -8.14 2.23 10.77
CA HIS A 146 -7.17 1.19 10.52
C HIS A 146 -6.49 0.76 11.82
N PHE A 147 -5.87 -0.42 11.83
CA PHE A 147 -5.27 -0.95 13.05
C PHE A 147 -4.14 -0.07 13.59
N TYR A 148 -3.36 0.54 12.72
CA TYR A 148 -2.23 1.42 13.06
C TYR A 148 -2.50 2.89 12.79
N GLY A 149 -3.66 3.23 12.25
CA GLY A 149 -4.03 4.60 11.90
C GLY A 149 -5.51 4.85 12.15
N GLN A 150 -5.85 6.13 12.29
CA GLN A 150 -7.23 6.56 12.43
C GLN A 150 -7.85 6.77 11.06
N LYS A 151 -9.17 6.88 11.01
CA LYS A 151 -9.88 7.35 9.84
C LYS A 151 -9.41 8.76 9.49
N THR A 152 -8.91 8.94 8.27
CA THR A 152 -8.28 10.18 7.80
C THR A 152 -9.13 10.94 6.79
N THR A 153 -10.13 10.30 6.19
CA THR A 153 -11.05 10.94 5.25
C THR A 153 -12.45 10.36 5.35
N ASN A 154 -13.46 11.12 4.89
CA ASN A 154 -14.82 10.61 4.65
C ASN A 154 -15.03 10.21 3.19
N LEU A 155 -14.15 10.63 2.29
CA LEU A 155 -14.26 10.36 0.86
C LEU A 155 -13.79 8.93 0.56
N LYS A 156 -14.53 8.27 -0.33
CA LYS A 156 -14.27 6.88 -0.78
C LYS A 156 -13.85 6.81 -2.24
N VAL A 157 -13.51 7.95 -2.81
CA VAL A 157 -13.11 8.11 -4.21
C VAL A 157 -11.86 8.99 -4.29
N PRO A 158 -11.11 8.96 -5.39
CA PRO A 158 -10.01 9.88 -5.61
C PRO A 158 -10.47 11.33 -5.42
N HIS A 159 -9.65 12.13 -4.77
CA HIS A 159 -9.95 13.52 -4.45
C HIS A 159 -8.70 14.36 -4.33
N ARG A 160 -8.89 15.68 -4.24
CA ARG A 160 -7.81 16.64 -4.06
C ARG A 160 -7.81 17.16 -2.63
N ILE A 161 -6.63 17.41 -2.11
CA ILE A 161 -6.46 18.06 -0.80
C ILE A 161 -5.71 19.36 -1.04
N GLU A 162 -6.37 20.50 -0.77
CA GLU A 162 -5.80 21.83 -0.86
C GLU A 162 -5.10 22.16 0.46
N LEU A 163 -3.80 22.36 0.37
CA LEU A 163 -2.87 22.68 1.44
C LEU A 163 -2.34 24.10 1.26
N ARG A 164 -1.63 24.65 2.26
CA ARG A 164 -1.03 25.99 2.16
C ARG A 164 -0.03 26.12 1.02
N ASN A 165 0.72 25.07 0.73
CA ASN A 165 1.79 25.04 -0.27
C ASN A 165 1.40 24.38 -1.61
N GLY A 166 0.13 24.00 -1.81
CA GLY A 166 -0.34 23.44 -3.07
C GLY A 166 -1.47 22.44 -2.94
N ILE A 167 -1.61 21.61 -3.96
CA ILE A 167 -2.67 20.58 -4.02
C ILE A 167 -2.00 19.21 -4.17
N ILE A 168 -2.37 18.28 -3.30
CA ILE A 168 -2.00 16.85 -3.42
C ILE A 168 -3.22 16.04 -3.90
N LYS A 169 -2.96 15.05 -4.73
CA LYS A 169 -3.96 14.11 -5.23
C LYS A 169 -3.98 12.88 -4.34
N GLU A 170 -5.16 12.53 -3.86
CA GLU A 170 -5.33 11.39 -2.96
C GLU A 170 -6.07 10.24 -3.63
N PHE A 171 -5.54 9.03 -3.46
CA PHE A 171 -6.17 7.77 -3.82
C PHE A 171 -6.45 6.96 -2.55
N PRO A 172 -7.60 7.14 -1.89
CA PRO A 172 -7.86 6.53 -0.60
C PRO A 172 -8.06 5.01 -0.69
N THR A 173 -7.89 4.32 0.43
CA THR A 173 -8.20 2.89 0.51
C THR A 173 -9.70 2.64 0.28
N THR A 174 -10.03 1.47 -0.26
CA THR A 174 -11.41 1.13 -0.55
C THR A 174 -12.07 0.40 0.62
N THR A 175 -13.27 0.84 0.95
CA THR A 175 -14.10 0.25 1.99
C THR A 175 -15.51 -0.03 1.49
N PHE A 176 -16.20 -0.95 2.15
CA PHE A 176 -17.64 -1.16 1.96
C PHE A 176 -18.40 -1.01 3.28
N ASN A 177 -19.69 -0.72 3.20
CA ASN A 177 -20.52 -0.62 4.38
C ASN A 177 -21.02 -2.01 4.76
N PHE A 178 -20.76 -2.39 6.02
CA PHE A 178 -21.23 -3.63 6.61
C PHE A 178 -21.86 -3.30 7.96
N PHE A 179 -23.18 -3.49 8.07
CA PHE A 179 -23.98 -3.16 9.26
C PHE A 179 -23.67 -1.74 9.81
N GLY A 180 -23.63 -0.74 8.92
CA GLY A 180 -23.40 0.67 9.30
C GLY A 180 -21.93 1.03 9.57
N LYS A 181 -21.00 0.08 9.51
CA LYS A 181 -19.56 0.31 9.66
C LYS A 181 -18.83 0.23 8.33
N SER A 182 -17.89 1.14 8.11
CA SER A 182 -16.98 1.09 6.96
C SER A 182 -15.86 0.08 7.23
N ILE A 183 -15.70 -0.92 6.38
CA ILE A 183 -14.72 -1.99 6.54
C ILE A 183 -13.88 -2.10 5.26
N GLY A 184 -12.54 -2.18 5.39
CA GLY A 184 -11.64 -2.48 4.30
C GLY A 184 -11.81 -3.92 3.80
N PHE A 185 -11.58 -4.16 2.50
CA PHE A 185 -11.64 -5.52 1.94
C PHE A 185 -10.58 -5.80 0.87
N THR A 186 -9.85 -4.76 0.48
CA THR A 186 -8.97 -4.80 -0.71
C THR A 186 -7.51 -5.06 -0.40
N GLY A 187 -7.15 -5.27 0.87
CA GLY A 187 -5.76 -5.50 1.23
C GLY A 187 -5.53 -6.23 2.53
N GLY A 188 -4.31 -6.69 2.70
CA GLY A 188 -3.79 -7.30 3.91
C GLY A 188 -4.67 -8.41 4.47
N GLY A 189 -4.85 -8.42 5.78
CA GLY A 189 -5.64 -9.41 6.50
C GLY A 189 -7.10 -9.50 6.07
N TYR A 190 -7.73 -8.37 5.73
CA TYR A 190 -9.12 -8.35 5.28
C TYR A 190 -9.31 -9.11 3.96
N PHE A 191 -8.45 -8.85 2.97
CA PHE A 191 -8.47 -9.60 1.71
C PHE A 191 -8.31 -11.11 1.95
N ARG A 192 -7.42 -11.50 2.87
CA ARG A 192 -7.16 -12.91 3.18
C ARG A 192 -8.33 -13.59 3.89
N LEU A 193 -9.02 -12.86 4.79
CA LEU A 193 -10.10 -13.41 5.62
C LEU A 193 -11.45 -13.50 4.90
N PHE A 194 -11.82 -12.48 4.11
CA PHE A 194 -13.13 -12.49 3.46
C PHE A 194 -13.24 -13.60 2.39
N PRO A 195 -14.42 -14.27 2.30
CA PRO A 195 -14.74 -15.15 1.18
C PRO A 195 -14.64 -14.39 -0.15
N TYR A 196 -14.18 -15.08 -1.18
CA TYR A 196 -14.02 -14.47 -2.50
C TYR A 196 -15.34 -13.91 -3.07
N SER A 197 -16.46 -14.54 -2.79
CA SER A 197 -17.79 -14.04 -3.21
C SER A 197 -18.09 -12.64 -2.70
N ILE A 198 -17.72 -12.33 -1.44
CA ILE A 198 -17.85 -10.99 -0.85
C ILE A 198 -16.92 -10.01 -1.57
N ILE A 199 -15.65 -10.37 -1.74
CA ILE A 199 -14.67 -9.52 -2.45
C ILE A 199 -15.15 -9.21 -3.87
N LYS A 200 -15.57 -10.24 -4.62
CA LYS A 200 -16.08 -10.08 -5.98
C LYS A 200 -17.31 -9.17 -6.05
N GLN A 201 -18.29 -9.43 -5.18
CA GLN A 201 -19.53 -8.64 -5.17
C GLN A 201 -19.25 -7.18 -4.81
N THR A 202 -18.39 -6.94 -3.82
CA THR A 202 -18.04 -5.59 -3.36
C THR A 202 -17.23 -4.86 -4.42
N THR A 203 -16.23 -5.50 -5.04
CA THR A 203 -15.47 -4.93 -6.17
C THR A 203 -16.38 -4.57 -7.33
N ASN A 204 -17.35 -5.41 -7.65
CA ASN A 204 -18.28 -5.16 -8.77
C ASN A 204 -19.21 -3.97 -8.52
N LYS A 205 -19.61 -3.75 -7.26
CA LYS A 205 -20.46 -2.63 -6.86
C LYS A 205 -19.71 -1.31 -6.65
N SER A 206 -18.39 -1.37 -6.50
CA SER A 206 -17.57 -0.19 -6.23
C SER A 206 -17.21 0.54 -7.53
N PRO A 207 -17.46 1.84 -7.66
CA PRO A 207 -16.99 2.64 -8.80
C PRO A 207 -15.47 2.87 -8.75
N TYR A 208 -14.87 2.70 -7.59
CA TYR A 208 -13.44 2.86 -7.35
C TYR A 208 -12.94 1.74 -6.44
N THR A 209 -11.81 1.12 -6.79
CA THR A 209 -11.16 0.10 -5.97
C THR A 209 -9.66 0.33 -5.96
N MET A 210 -9.10 0.56 -4.76
CA MET A 210 -7.65 0.56 -4.50
C MET A 210 -7.30 -0.73 -3.75
N ALA A 211 -6.61 -1.63 -4.42
CA ALA A 211 -6.05 -2.83 -3.82
C ALA A 211 -4.64 -2.57 -3.30
N TYR A 212 -4.32 -3.06 -2.10
CA TYR A 212 -2.97 -3.03 -1.54
C TYR A 212 -2.62 -4.41 -0.96
N ILE A 213 -1.61 -5.02 -1.52
CA ILE A 213 -1.20 -6.39 -1.16
C ILE A 213 0.29 -6.37 -0.83
N HIS A 214 0.65 -6.98 0.28
CA HIS A 214 2.04 -7.21 0.65
C HIS A 214 2.54 -8.52 0.06
N LEU A 215 3.82 -8.63 -0.24
CA LEU A 215 4.41 -9.90 -0.70
C LEU A 215 4.15 -11.04 0.28
N SER A 216 4.14 -10.69 1.56
CA SER A 216 3.88 -11.62 2.65
C SER A 216 2.42 -12.12 2.73
N ASP A 217 1.46 -11.45 2.10
CA ASP A 217 0.04 -11.88 2.08
C ASP A 217 -0.18 -13.19 1.32
N ILE A 218 0.69 -13.49 0.36
CA ILE A 218 0.62 -14.72 -0.45
C ILE A 218 1.68 -15.76 -0.06
N ASP A 219 2.38 -15.54 1.04
CA ASP A 219 3.41 -16.44 1.53
C ASP A 219 2.83 -17.58 2.39
N SER A 220 2.56 -18.69 1.76
CA SER A 220 2.04 -19.88 2.43
C SER A 220 3.06 -20.59 3.34
N SER A 221 4.33 -20.17 3.33
CA SER A 221 5.40 -20.74 4.17
C SER A 221 5.51 -20.07 5.56
N LYS A 222 4.76 -18.99 5.79
CA LYS A 222 4.73 -18.30 7.09
C LYS A 222 4.49 -19.24 8.26
N THR A 223 5.34 -19.14 9.27
CA THR A 223 5.27 -19.91 10.52
C THR A 223 4.88 -19.05 11.70
N LYS A 224 4.57 -19.66 12.81
CA LYS A 224 4.34 -18.95 14.08
C LYS A 224 5.64 -18.31 14.57
N VAL A 225 5.52 -17.09 15.14
CA VAL A 225 6.60 -16.42 15.88
C VAL A 225 6.39 -16.68 17.36
N GLU A 226 7.41 -17.17 18.01
CA GLU A 226 7.36 -17.50 19.44
C GLU A 226 7.14 -16.25 20.30
N GLY A 227 6.32 -16.36 21.33
CA GLY A 227 5.99 -15.26 22.24
C GLY A 227 5.04 -14.20 21.68
N LEU A 228 4.75 -14.19 20.38
CA LEU A 228 3.87 -13.19 19.78
C LEU A 228 2.43 -13.34 20.29
N PRO A 229 1.73 -12.25 20.69
CA PRO A 229 0.36 -12.31 21.18
C PRO A 229 -0.57 -13.04 20.20
N TYR A 230 -1.47 -13.88 20.70
CA TYR A 230 -2.32 -14.74 19.91
C TYR A 230 -3.09 -14.00 18.80
N PHE A 231 -3.65 -12.84 19.10
CA PHE A 231 -4.41 -12.06 18.12
C PHE A 231 -3.52 -11.53 16.97
N VAL A 232 -2.30 -11.09 17.28
CA VAL A 232 -1.32 -10.62 16.29
C VAL A 232 -0.88 -11.79 15.41
N GLN A 233 -0.60 -12.94 16.03
CA GLN A 233 -0.26 -14.17 15.35
C GLN A 233 -1.40 -14.65 14.43
N PHE A 234 -2.64 -14.60 14.89
CA PHE A 234 -3.82 -14.91 14.09
C PHE A 234 -3.92 -14.00 12.86
N ARG A 235 -3.82 -12.67 13.05
CA ARG A 235 -3.86 -11.70 11.95
C ARG A 235 -2.74 -11.95 10.93
N ARG A 236 -1.56 -12.36 11.40
CA ARG A 236 -0.41 -12.62 10.54
C ARG A 236 -0.62 -13.86 9.67
N LEU A 237 -1.22 -14.92 10.18
CA LEU A 237 -1.32 -16.23 9.53
C LEU A 237 -2.68 -16.52 8.88
N ALA A 238 -3.75 -15.88 9.36
CA ALA A 238 -5.10 -16.22 8.92
C ALA A 238 -5.29 -15.95 7.41
N GLY A 239 -5.80 -16.96 6.71
CA GLY A 239 -6.15 -16.90 5.29
C GLY A 239 -4.99 -16.91 4.30
N VAL A 240 -3.72 -16.93 4.75
CA VAL A 240 -2.54 -16.89 3.86
C VAL A 240 -2.50 -18.05 2.87
N LYS A 241 -2.79 -19.28 3.32
CA LYS A 241 -2.73 -20.50 2.46
C LYS A 241 -3.64 -20.43 1.21
N GLY A 242 -4.73 -19.66 1.28
CA GLY A 242 -5.67 -19.49 0.15
C GLY A 242 -5.51 -18.18 -0.62
N ALA A 243 -4.67 -17.27 -0.14
CA ALA A 243 -4.60 -15.89 -0.63
C ALA A 243 -4.12 -15.79 -2.09
N GLU A 244 -3.09 -16.54 -2.48
CA GLU A 244 -2.60 -16.58 -3.86
C GLU A 244 -3.69 -17.02 -4.85
N LYS A 245 -4.40 -18.13 -4.55
CA LYS A 245 -5.50 -18.61 -5.40
C LYS A 245 -6.61 -17.56 -5.50
N LYS A 246 -6.93 -16.89 -4.39
CA LYS A 246 -7.93 -15.84 -4.33
C LYS A 246 -7.50 -14.62 -5.15
N LEU A 247 -6.23 -14.20 -5.05
CA LEU A 247 -5.66 -13.12 -5.83
C LEU A 247 -5.71 -13.42 -7.33
N LYS A 248 -5.26 -14.60 -7.77
CA LYS A 248 -5.34 -15.03 -9.15
C LYS A 248 -6.78 -14.96 -9.71
N LYS A 249 -7.75 -15.35 -8.89
CA LYS A 249 -9.17 -15.29 -9.27
C LYS A 249 -9.67 -13.85 -9.38
N TRP A 250 -9.25 -12.97 -8.46
CA TRP A 250 -9.63 -11.57 -8.46
C TRP A 250 -9.08 -10.83 -9.67
N LEU A 251 -7.80 -11.02 -10.00
CA LEU A 251 -7.16 -10.45 -11.18
C LEU A 251 -7.65 -11.08 -12.50
N ASN A 252 -8.28 -12.25 -12.46
CA ASN A 252 -8.94 -12.84 -13.64
C ASN A 252 -10.34 -12.26 -13.86
N ASP A 253 -11.06 -11.95 -12.79
CA ASP A 253 -12.43 -11.46 -12.88
C ASP A 253 -12.49 -9.94 -13.11
N PHE A 254 -11.41 -9.20 -12.85
CA PHE A 254 -11.36 -7.74 -12.97
C PHE A 254 -10.03 -7.27 -13.55
N GLU A 255 -10.11 -6.25 -14.42
CA GLU A 255 -8.93 -5.54 -14.91
C GLU A 255 -8.49 -4.50 -13.87
N PHE A 256 -7.18 -4.45 -13.61
CA PHE A 256 -6.56 -3.49 -12.72
C PHE A 256 -5.46 -2.73 -13.45
N ILE A 257 -5.31 -1.46 -13.11
CA ILE A 257 -4.28 -0.56 -13.61
C ILE A 257 -3.39 -0.07 -12.46
N ASP A 258 -2.25 0.53 -12.77
CA ASP A 258 -1.39 1.22 -11.83
C ASP A 258 -1.92 2.62 -11.46
N VAL A 259 -1.31 3.24 -10.44
CA VAL A 259 -1.68 4.59 -9.96
C VAL A 259 -1.42 5.65 -11.01
N GLU A 260 -0.32 5.55 -11.76
CA GLU A 260 0.03 6.54 -12.79
C GLU A 260 -0.98 6.54 -13.94
N THR A 261 -1.37 5.36 -14.40
CA THR A 261 -2.41 5.20 -15.42
C THR A 261 -3.75 5.73 -14.93
N ALA A 262 -4.11 5.44 -13.67
CA ALA A 262 -5.31 5.98 -13.04
C ALA A 262 -5.26 7.51 -12.95
N ASN A 263 -4.13 8.08 -12.48
CA ASN A 263 -3.93 9.52 -12.38
C ASN A 263 -4.13 10.24 -13.71
N LYS A 264 -3.61 9.69 -14.81
CA LYS A 264 -3.77 10.25 -16.16
C LYS A 264 -5.20 10.15 -16.70
N SER A 265 -5.96 9.15 -16.25
CA SER A 265 -7.35 8.93 -16.72
C SER A 265 -8.40 9.77 -15.98
N ILE A 266 -8.05 10.36 -14.82
CA ILE A 266 -8.94 11.17 -14.00
C ILE A 266 -8.96 12.63 -14.48
N ASN A 267 -10.16 13.20 -14.68
CA ASN A 267 -10.31 14.65 -14.73
C ASN A 267 -10.30 15.20 -13.31
N TRP A 268 -9.13 15.64 -12.85
CA TRP A 268 -8.93 16.13 -11.49
C TRP A 268 -9.73 17.40 -11.17
N ASN A 269 -10.07 18.20 -12.18
CA ASN A 269 -10.89 19.41 -11.97
C ASN A 269 -12.31 19.09 -11.51
N GLU A 270 -12.80 17.90 -11.86
CA GLU A 270 -14.14 17.42 -11.47
C GLU A 270 -14.12 16.61 -10.16
N GLN A 271 -12.93 16.27 -9.64
CA GLN A 271 -12.85 15.51 -8.39
C GLN A 271 -13.12 16.40 -7.18
N PRO A 272 -13.69 15.82 -6.09
CA PRO A 272 -13.87 16.53 -4.84
C PRO A 272 -12.57 17.17 -4.36
N ILE A 273 -12.68 18.30 -3.68
CA ILE A 273 -11.55 18.98 -3.03
C ILE A 273 -11.86 19.16 -1.54
N ILE A 274 -10.87 18.81 -0.71
CA ILE A 274 -10.89 19.06 0.74
C ILE A 274 -9.90 20.20 1.00
N LYS A 275 -10.32 21.19 1.78
CA LYS A 275 -9.42 22.24 2.28
C LYS A 275 -9.04 21.91 3.72
N VAL A 276 -7.76 21.94 4.03
CA VAL A 276 -7.21 21.61 5.35
C VAL A 276 -6.24 22.69 5.83
#